data_d22fbc4c816182e0d931230b80057e63
#
_entry.id   d22fbc4c816182e0d931230b80057e63
#
_cell.length_a   1.000
_cell.length_b   1.000
_cell.length_c   1.000
_cell.angle_alpha   90.00
_cell.angle_beta   90.00
_cell.angle_gamma   90.00
#
_symmetry.space_group_name_H-M   'P 1'
#
loop_
_entity.id
_entity.type
_entity.pdbx_description
1 polymer ?
#
loop_
_entity_poly.entity_id
_entity_poly.type
_entity_poly.pdbx_seq_one_letter_code
_entity_poly.pdbx_strand_id
1 'polypeptide(L)'
;MEINTNPNSIVPLYAQIVESLKRDIENGVYNATERIPAEAELAKQYNVSRITVRRAVDDLVSQGLVEKKQGKGTFICRQKFAKDIKNLQSFSEMCRHMNMKPGGQMLENKLVLADDKIQKQLNLEPGSYVVYISRLRTADGEPVAIEKNYFPVKYSFLLEKQFNDNSLFECLQEEAKVRVASSEKRIELCRATAEEAKLMKVKKGTPLLYIKSCLLYTSRCV
;
A
#
# COMPACT_ATOMS: atom_id res chain seq x y z
N MET A 1 -14.44 -27.66 -2.12
CA MET A 1 -14.24 -27.06 -0.78
C MET A 1 -15.59 -27.04 -0.10
N GLU A 2 -15.80 -27.81 0.94
CA GLU A 2 -17.05 -27.75 1.72
C GLU A 2 -17.00 -26.51 2.59
N ILE A 3 -17.86 -25.55 2.27
CA ILE A 3 -17.99 -24.32 3.02
C ILE A 3 -19.09 -24.54 4.04
N ASN A 4 -18.69 -24.86 5.27
CA ASN A 4 -19.60 -25.22 6.35
C ASN A 4 -20.09 -23.95 7.06
N THR A 5 -21.27 -23.44 6.67
CA THR A 5 -22.00 -22.51 7.53
C THR A 5 -22.67 -23.29 8.65
N ASN A 6 -22.46 -22.85 9.90
CA ASN A 6 -23.08 -23.49 11.08
C ASN A 6 -24.36 -22.75 11.48
N PRO A 7 -25.56 -23.34 11.24
CA PRO A 7 -26.83 -22.71 11.62
C PRO A 7 -27.01 -22.52 13.14
N ASN A 8 -26.29 -23.31 13.95
CA ASN A 8 -26.36 -23.27 15.40
C ASN A 8 -25.32 -22.34 16.04
N SER A 9 -24.57 -21.59 15.23
CA SER A 9 -23.60 -20.61 15.72
C SER A 9 -24.31 -19.37 16.24
N ILE A 10 -23.74 -18.74 17.27
CA ILE A 10 -24.14 -17.39 17.74
C ILE A 10 -23.94 -16.33 16.65
N VAL A 11 -23.01 -16.57 15.71
CA VAL A 11 -22.73 -15.67 14.58
C VAL A 11 -23.79 -15.87 13.49
N PRO A 12 -24.51 -14.82 13.06
CA PRO A 12 -25.52 -14.91 12.00
C PRO A 12 -24.96 -15.49 10.71
N LEU A 13 -25.76 -16.29 9.98
CA LEU A 13 -25.33 -16.95 8.74
C LEU A 13 -24.74 -15.98 7.70
N TYR A 14 -25.36 -14.81 7.52
CA TYR A 14 -24.82 -13.82 6.58
C TYR A 14 -23.41 -13.34 6.96
N ALA A 15 -23.14 -13.19 8.26
CA ALA A 15 -21.81 -12.76 8.74
C ALA A 15 -20.75 -13.86 8.53
N GLN A 16 -21.13 -15.14 8.69
CA GLN A 16 -20.26 -16.28 8.37
C GLN A 16 -19.90 -16.31 6.88
N ILE A 17 -20.86 -16.00 5.99
CA ILE A 17 -20.63 -15.89 4.55
C ILE A 17 -19.71 -14.73 4.22
N VAL A 18 -19.91 -13.56 4.86
CA VAL A 18 -19.02 -12.39 4.71
C VAL A 18 -17.58 -12.77 5.04
N GLU A 19 -17.34 -13.39 6.19
CA GLU A 19 -16.00 -13.79 6.61
C GLU A 19 -15.38 -14.87 5.71
N SER A 20 -16.19 -15.81 5.22
CA SER A 20 -15.73 -16.82 4.26
C SER A 20 -15.31 -16.18 2.93
N LEU A 21 -16.15 -15.33 2.34
CA LEU A 21 -15.83 -14.64 1.09
C LEU A 21 -14.64 -13.68 1.23
N LYS A 22 -14.50 -12.98 2.36
CA LYS A 22 -13.31 -12.18 2.65
C LYS A 22 -12.04 -13.01 2.62
N ARG A 23 -12.04 -14.15 3.30
CA ARG A 23 -10.91 -15.08 3.33
C ARG A 23 -10.57 -15.59 1.94
N ASP A 24 -11.56 -15.90 1.12
CA ASP A 24 -11.37 -16.36 -0.26
C ASP A 24 -10.76 -15.24 -1.14
N ILE A 25 -11.19 -13.99 -0.95
CA ILE A 25 -10.61 -12.82 -1.62
C ILE A 25 -9.16 -12.60 -1.16
N GLU A 26 -8.90 -12.64 0.14
CA GLU A 26 -7.57 -12.47 0.73
C GLU A 26 -6.59 -13.57 0.31
N ASN A 27 -7.07 -14.80 0.21
CA ASN A 27 -6.29 -15.96 -0.24
C ASN A 27 -6.11 -16.03 -1.77
N GLY A 28 -6.64 -15.06 -2.52
CA GLY A 28 -6.50 -15.00 -3.97
C GLY A 28 -7.30 -16.07 -4.72
N VAL A 29 -8.33 -16.66 -4.09
CA VAL A 29 -9.28 -17.57 -4.78
C VAL A 29 -10.00 -16.82 -5.89
N TYR A 30 -10.25 -15.54 -5.68
CA TYR A 30 -10.77 -14.60 -6.67
C TYR A 30 -9.75 -13.49 -6.92
N ASN A 31 -9.38 -13.26 -8.17
CA ASN A 31 -8.47 -12.18 -8.53
C ASN A 31 -9.15 -10.81 -8.53
N ALA A 32 -8.35 -9.74 -8.43
CA ALA A 32 -8.86 -8.37 -8.54
C ALA A 32 -9.62 -8.17 -9.86
N THR A 33 -10.81 -7.57 -9.79
CA THR A 33 -11.75 -7.38 -10.91
C THR A 33 -12.47 -8.64 -11.40
N GLU A 34 -12.21 -9.80 -10.79
CA GLU A 34 -12.90 -11.03 -11.14
C GLU A 34 -14.35 -11.03 -10.62
N ARG A 35 -15.20 -11.75 -11.33
CA ARG A 35 -16.61 -11.91 -10.94
C ARG A 35 -16.71 -13.01 -9.87
N ILE A 36 -17.36 -12.71 -8.74
CA ILE A 36 -17.74 -13.77 -7.78
C ILE A 36 -18.94 -14.54 -8.30
N PRO A 37 -19.18 -15.77 -7.83
CA PRO A 37 -20.36 -16.55 -8.20
C PRO A 37 -21.65 -15.77 -7.96
N ALA A 38 -22.67 -16.05 -8.77
CA ALA A 38 -23.96 -15.36 -8.64
C ALA A 38 -24.62 -15.66 -7.29
N GLU A 39 -25.48 -14.74 -6.78
CA GLU A 39 -26.20 -14.94 -5.50
C GLU A 39 -26.93 -16.29 -5.43
N ALA A 40 -27.44 -16.81 -6.56
CA ALA A 40 -28.09 -18.11 -6.62
C ALA A 40 -27.10 -19.30 -6.49
N GLU A 41 -25.90 -19.16 -7.00
CA GLU A 41 -24.83 -20.15 -6.91
C GLU A 41 -24.27 -20.18 -5.49
N LEU A 42 -24.00 -19.00 -4.91
CA LEU A 42 -23.56 -18.86 -3.52
C LEU A 42 -24.62 -19.42 -2.55
N ALA A 43 -25.92 -19.20 -2.81
CA ALA A 43 -26.98 -19.75 -1.97
C ALA A 43 -26.99 -21.29 -1.94
N LYS A 44 -26.70 -21.92 -3.08
CA LYS A 44 -26.53 -23.38 -3.16
C LYS A 44 -25.23 -23.83 -2.46
N GLN A 45 -24.14 -23.13 -2.70
CA GLN A 45 -22.81 -23.46 -2.16
C GLN A 45 -22.77 -23.39 -0.63
N TYR A 46 -23.41 -22.37 -0.04
CA TYR A 46 -23.49 -22.18 1.41
C TYR A 46 -24.72 -22.84 2.06
N ASN A 47 -25.59 -23.46 1.28
CA ASN A 47 -26.85 -24.05 1.72
C ASN A 47 -27.71 -23.08 2.55
N VAL A 48 -27.92 -21.86 2.04
CA VAL A 48 -28.70 -20.81 2.68
C VAL A 48 -29.67 -20.15 1.70
N SER A 49 -30.59 -19.32 2.22
CA SER A 49 -31.52 -18.57 1.36
C SER A 49 -30.76 -17.50 0.53
N ARG A 50 -31.33 -17.16 -0.67
CA ARG A 50 -30.83 -16.06 -1.50
C ARG A 50 -30.82 -14.71 -0.77
N ILE A 51 -31.79 -14.50 0.15
CA ILE A 51 -31.89 -13.28 0.95
C ILE A 51 -30.65 -13.17 1.89
N THR A 52 -30.25 -14.29 2.51
CA THR A 52 -29.08 -14.35 3.37
C THR A 52 -27.79 -14.01 2.60
N VAL A 53 -27.64 -14.59 1.38
CA VAL A 53 -26.49 -14.28 0.51
C VAL A 53 -26.52 -12.83 0.06
N ARG A 54 -27.69 -12.32 -0.36
CA ARG A 54 -27.82 -10.92 -0.79
C ARG A 54 -27.39 -9.96 0.30
N ARG A 55 -27.81 -10.21 1.56
CA ARG A 55 -27.37 -9.42 2.72
C ARG A 55 -25.86 -9.48 2.92
N ALA A 56 -25.25 -10.66 2.77
CA ALA A 56 -23.80 -10.81 2.86
C ALA A 56 -23.06 -10.04 1.75
N VAL A 57 -23.55 -10.13 0.50
CA VAL A 57 -23.00 -9.39 -0.64
C VAL A 57 -23.16 -7.88 -0.46
N ASP A 58 -24.32 -7.41 0.04
CA ASP A 58 -24.56 -5.99 0.32
C ASP A 58 -23.63 -5.47 1.41
N ASP A 59 -23.32 -6.27 2.41
CA ASP A 59 -22.35 -5.96 3.45
C ASP A 59 -20.92 -5.83 2.86
N LEU A 60 -20.51 -6.77 1.99
CA LEU A 60 -19.22 -6.68 1.27
C LEU A 60 -19.16 -5.45 0.34
N VAL A 61 -20.28 -5.05 -0.28
CA VAL A 61 -20.38 -3.82 -1.07
C VAL A 61 -20.17 -2.59 -0.17
N SER A 62 -20.83 -2.55 0.99
CA SER A 62 -20.70 -1.44 1.96
C SER A 62 -19.26 -1.29 2.46
N GLN A 63 -18.52 -2.39 2.56
CA GLN A 63 -17.11 -2.44 2.94
C GLN A 63 -16.16 -2.13 1.75
N GLY A 64 -16.69 -1.97 0.53
CA GLY A 64 -15.91 -1.68 -0.68
C GLY A 64 -15.06 -2.85 -1.18
N LEU A 65 -15.35 -4.07 -0.74
CA LEU A 65 -14.64 -5.29 -1.17
C LEU A 65 -15.15 -5.82 -2.51
N VAL A 66 -16.43 -5.58 -2.81
CA VAL A 66 -17.06 -5.94 -4.08
C VAL A 66 -17.92 -4.81 -4.61
N GLU A 67 -18.18 -4.78 -5.93
CA GLU A 67 -19.10 -3.86 -6.59
C GLU A 67 -20.15 -4.62 -7.39
N LYS A 68 -21.42 -4.20 -7.32
CA LYS A 68 -22.49 -4.74 -8.17
C LYS A 68 -22.53 -3.95 -9.48
N LYS A 69 -22.39 -4.66 -10.62
CA LYS A 69 -22.58 -4.09 -11.96
C LYS A 69 -23.91 -4.60 -12.51
N GLN A 70 -24.87 -3.70 -12.72
CA GLN A 70 -26.20 -4.05 -13.18
C GLN A 70 -26.16 -4.94 -14.44
N GLY A 71 -26.83 -6.07 -14.43
CA GLY A 71 -26.87 -7.05 -15.52
C GLY A 71 -25.57 -7.85 -15.73
N LYS A 72 -24.45 -7.49 -15.08
CA LYS A 72 -23.14 -8.13 -15.29
C LYS A 72 -22.70 -9.01 -14.12
N GLY A 73 -23.22 -8.77 -12.92
CA GLY A 73 -22.89 -9.51 -11.70
C GLY A 73 -22.15 -8.69 -10.65
N THR A 74 -21.58 -9.38 -9.67
CA THR A 74 -20.77 -8.78 -8.59
C THR A 74 -19.31 -9.08 -8.83
N PHE A 75 -18.47 -8.06 -8.75
CA PHE A 75 -17.03 -8.12 -9.05
C PHE A 75 -16.22 -7.72 -7.83
N ILE A 76 -15.06 -8.33 -7.65
CA ILE A 76 -14.10 -7.92 -6.63
C ILE A 76 -13.63 -6.50 -6.94
N CYS A 77 -13.72 -5.62 -5.95
CA CYS A 77 -13.10 -4.31 -6.05
C CYS A 77 -11.58 -4.47 -5.98
N ARG A 78 -10.86 -3.75 -6.83
CA ARG A 78 -9.41 -3.59 -6.63
C ARG A 78 -9.21 -3.02 -5.23
N GLN A 79 -8.51 -3.72 -4.36
CA GLN A 79 -8.17 -3.15 -3.05
C GLN A 79 -7.49 -1.80 -3.27
N LYS A 80 -8.09 -0.75 -2.72
CA LYS A 80 -7.46 0.56 -2.75
C LYS A 80 -6.24 0.50 -1.86
N PHE A 81 -5.09 0.89 -2.42
CA PHE A 81 -3.89 1.02 -1.64
C PHE A 81 -4.13 2.03 -0.50
N ALA A 82 -4.22 1.54 0.73
CA ALA A 82 -4.45 2.35 1.90
C ALA A 82 -3.18 2.44 2.73
N LYS A 83 -2.67 3.66 2.95
CA LYS A 83 -1.52 3.90 3.82
C LYS A 83 -2.02 4.28 5.20
N ASP A 84 -1.75 3.45 6.21
CA ASP A 84 -1.95 3.84 7.60
C ASP A 84 -0.94 4.92 7.98
N ILE A 85 -1.47 6.13 8.21
CA ILE A 85 -0.64 7.32 8.49
C ILE A 85 -0.15 7.30 9.94
N LYS A 86 -0.82 6.58 10.82
CA LYS A 86 -0.49 6.51 12.26
C LYS A 86 0.68 5.58 12.55
N ASN A 87 0.84 4.53 11.77
CA ASN A 87 1.89 3.53 11.96
C ASN A 87 3.13 3.84 11.12
N LEU A 88 4.30 3.65 11.73
CA LEU A 88 5.61 3.78 11.09
C LEU A 88 5.95 2.48 10.37
N GLN A 89 5.19 2.16 9.32
CA GLN A 89 5.45 0.99 8.49
C GLN A 89 6.20 1.38 7.22
N SER A 90 7.13 0.54 6.82
CA SER A 90 7.74 0.63 5.49
C SER A 90 6.70 0.35 4.40
N PHE A 91 6.97 0.79 3.18
CA PHE A 91 6.11 0.47 2.03
C PHE A 91 5.95 -1.05 1.85
N SER A 92 7.04 -1.79 2.01
CA SER A 92 7.03 -3.25 1.85
C SER A 92 6.19 -3.94 2.92
N GLU A 93 6.29 -3.51 4.18
CA GLU A 93 5.43 -4.02 5.27
C GLU A 93 3.96 -3.71 5.01
N MET A 94 3.66 -2.49 4.58
CA MET A 94 2.31 -2.09 4.25
C MET A 94 1.71 -2.93 3.11
N CYS A 95 2.46 -3.22 2.05
CA CYS A 95 2.01 -4.12 0.98
C CYS A 95 1.75 -5.53 1.53
N ARG A 96 2.66 -6.07 2.36
CA ARG A 96 2.48 -7.41 2.97
C ARG A 96 1.22 -7.48 3.82
N HIS A 97 0.94 -6.45 4.63
CA HIS A 97 -0.30 -6.36 5.43
C HIS A 97 -1.57 -6.31 4.57
N MET A 98 -1.46 -5.83 3.34
CA MET A 98 -2.55 -5.77 2.38
C MET A 98 -2.58 -6.99 1.43
N ASN A 99 -1.78 -8.04 1.72
CA ASN A 99 -1.59 -9.21 0.85
C ASN A 99 -1.19 -8.84 -0.60
N MET A 100 -0.48 -7.73 -0.77
CA MET A 100 0.04 -7.27 -2.05
C MET A 100 1.54 -7.53 -2.15
N LYS A 101 2.02 -7.85 -3.33
CA LYS A 101 3.46 -8.01 -3.60
C LYS A 101 4.10 -6.62 -3.73
N PRO A 102 5.00 -6.22 -2.79
CA PRO A 102 5.74 -4.98 -2.95
C PRO A 102 6.76 -5.09 -4.08
N GLY A 103 6.91 -4.01 -4.83
CA GLY A 103 7.92 -3.89 -5.87
C GLY A 103 8.37 -2.45 -6.05
N GLY A 104 9.30 -2.24 -6.96
CA GLY A 104 9.75 -0.90 -7.30
C GLY A 104 10.87 -0.87 -8.31
N GLN A 105 11.12 0.33 -8.79
CA GLN A 105 12.21 0.66 -9.70
C GLN A 105 12.96 1.85 -9.14
N MET A 106 14.27 1.74 -8.99
CA MET A 106 15.13 2.87 -8.68
C MET A 106 15.20 3.79 -9.91
N LEU A 107 14.84 5.04 -9.72
CA LEU A 107 14.88 6.07 -10.75
C LEU A 107 16.20 6.84 -10.71
N GLU A 108 16.60 7.23 -9.50
CA GLU A 108 17.84 7.96 -9.28
C GLU A 108 18.47 7.55 -7.93
N ASN A 109 19.79 7.51 -7.89
CA ASN A 109 20.60 7.37 -6.66
C ASN A 109 21.88 8.16 -6.84
N LYS A 110 21.99 9.32 -6.18
CA LYS A 110 23.09 10.26 -6.40
C LYS A 110 23.31 11.19 -5.22
N LEU A 111 24.49 11.80 -5.18
CA LEU A 111 24.79 12.90 -4.30
C LEU A 111 24.28 14.21 -4.91
N VAL A 112 23.54 15.00 -4.13
CA VAL A 112 23.03 16.32 -4.58
C VAL A 112 23.30 17.39 -3.52
N LEU A 113 23.42 18.64 -3.95
CA LEU A 113 23.46 19.77 -3.03
C LEU A 113 22.09 19.93 -2.35
N ALA A 114 22.07 20.03 -1.04
CA ALA A 114 20.84 20.24 -0.29
C ALA A 114 20.30 21.65 -0.51
N ASP A 115 19.02 21.77 -0.84
CA ASP A 115 18.34 23.07 -0.83
C ASP A 115 18.07 23.55 0.61
N ASP A 116 17.68 24.82 0.77
CA ASP A 116 17.43 25.43 2.08
C ASP A 116 16.39 24.67 2.92
N LYS A 117 15.40 24.03 2.26
CA LYS A 117 14.36 23.25 2.93
C LYS A 117 14.93 21.94 3.48
N ILE A 118 15.74 21.25 2.68
CA ILE A 118 16.40 20.01 3.09
C ILE A 118 17.42 20.29 4.19
N GLN A 119 18.22 21.36 4.05
CA GLN A 119 19.18 21.77 5.07
C GLN A 119 18.48 21.98 6.43
N LYS A 120 17.41 22.76 6.45
CA LYS A 120 16.63 23.01 7.69
C LYS A 120 16.05 21.75 8.28
N GLN A 121 15.52 20.84 7.46
CA GLN A 121 14.86 19.62 7.94
C GLN A 121 15.82 18.58 8.48
N LEU A 122 17.00 18.49 7.87
CA LEU A 122 18.03 17.54 8.28
C LEU A 122 19.06 18.17 9.23
N ASN A 123 18.85 19.45 9.62
CA ASN A 123 19.75 20.23 10.46
C ASN A 123 21.19 20.21 9.93
N LEU A 124 21.34 20.59 8.66
CA LEU A 124 22.63 20.62 7.95
C LEU A 124 23.12 22.05 7.77
N GLU A 125 24.44 22.20 7.69
CA GLU A 125 25.08 23.47 7.35
C GLU A 125 24.79 23.87 5.89
N PRO A 126 24.79 25.19 5.59
CA PRO A 126 24.69 25.67 4.21
C PRO A 126 25.76 25.07 3.30
N GLY A 127 25.38 24.68 2.09
CA GLY A 127 26.28 24.04 1.14
C GLY A 127 26.54 22.56 1.37
N SER A 128 25.83 21.93 2.31
CA SER A 128 25.93 20.49 2.56
C SER A 128 25.37 19.67 1.40
N TYR A 129 25.99 18.52 1.14
CA TYR A 129 25.47 17.50 0.23
C TYR A 129 24.62 16.47 0.98
N VAL A 130 23.71 15.84 0.24
CA VAL A 130 22.83 14.73 0.73
C VAL A 130 22.78 13.63 -0.31
N VAL A 131 22.58 12.40 0.16
CA VAL A 131 22.25 11.28 -0.70
C VAL A 131 20.77 11.39 -1.07
N TYR A 132 20.50 11.47 -2.37
CA TYR A 132 19.16 11.52 -2.93
C TYR A 132 18.83 10.20 -3.60
N ILE A 133 17.71 9.58 -3.20
CA ILE A 133 17.21 8.35 -3.78
C ILE A 133 15.76 8.57 -4.22
N SER A 134 15.51 8.39 -5.51
CA SER A 134 14.16 8.43 -6.08
C SER A 134 13.75 7.05 -6.60
N ARG A 135 12.53 6.62 -6.28
CA ARG A 135 12.01 5.32 -6.63
C ARG A 135 10.55 5.38 -7.04
N LEU A 136 10.20 4.62 -8.07
CA LEU A 136 8.82 4.24 -8.34
C LEU A 136 8.48 3.02 -7.48
N ARG A 137 7.40 3.11 -6.70
CA ARG A 137 6.92 1.99 -5.89
C ARG A 137 5.70 1.35 -6.55
N THR A 138 5.70 0.03 -6.59
CA THR A 138 4.60 -0.76 -7.17
C THR A 138 4.02 -1.72 -6.14
N ALA A 139 2.71 -1.98 -6.26
CA ALA A 139 2.02 -3.04 -5.55
C ALA A 139 1.35 -3.92 -6.61
N ASP A 140 1.64 -5.22 -6.59
CA ASP A 140 1.21 -6.19 -7.63
C ASP A 140 1.59 -5.74 -9.06
N GLY A 141 2.76 -5.08 -9.19
CA GLY A 141 3.26 -4.57 -10.47
C GLY A 141 2.66 -3.23 -10.92
N GLU A 142 1.63 -2.71 -10.25
CA GLU A 142 1.02 -1.43 -10.59
C GLU A 142 1.67 -0.26 -9.82
N PRO A 143 1.93 0.87 -10.48
CA PRO A 143 2.48 2.06 -9.84
C PRO A 143 1.55 2.61 -8.75
N VAL A 144 2.10 2.85 -7.56
CA VAL A 144 1.35 3.36 -6.40
C VAL A 144 1.92 4.68 -5.89
N ALA A 145 3.24 4.84 -5.90
CA ALA A 145 3.89 6.05 -5.39
C ALA A 145 5.24 6.31 -6.05
N ILE A 146 5.61 7.59 -6.10
CA ILE A 146 6.98 8.03 -6.35
C ILE A 146 7.54 8.47 -5.01
N GLU A 147 8.58 7.79 -4.54
CA GLU A 147 9.30 8.15 -3.33
C GLU A 147 10.55 8.97 -3.68
N LYS A 148 10.78 10.06 -2.94
CA LYS A 148 11.99 10.88 -2.98
C LYS A 148 12.54 10.97 -1.57
N ASN A 149 13.71 10.41 -1.34
CA ASN A 149 14.34 10.32 -0.02
C ASN A 149 15.64 11.10 -0.01
N TYR A 150 15.92 11.79 1.09
CA TYR A 150 17.13 12.58 1.30
C TYR A 150 17.78 12.14 2.61
N PHE A 151 19.07 11.81 2.56
CA PHE A 151 19.83 11.34 3.71
C PHE A 151 21.09 12.17 3.89
N PRO A 152 21.51 12.50 5.13
CA PRO A 152 22.82 13.06 5.38
C PRO A 152 23.95 12.18 4.82
N VAL A 153 25.08 12.79 4.45
CA VAL A 153 26.25 12.11 3.82
C VAL A 153 26.79 10.93 4.65
N LYS A 154 26.56 10.92 5.97
CA LYS A 154 26.91 9.76 6.80
C LYS A 154 26.27 8.44 6.35
N TYR A 155 25.23 8.51 5.51
CA TYR A 155 24.58 7.35 4.87
C TYR A 155 25.03 7.16 3.41
N SER A 156 26.25 7.63 3.04
CA SER A 156 26.78 7.52 1.67
C SER A 156 26.91 6.08 1.15
N PHE A 157 26.98 5.08 2.03
CA PHE A 157 26.94 3.68 1.65
C PHE A 157 25.69 3.30 0.82
N LEU A 158 24.62 4.10 0.93
CA LEU A 158 23.41 3.91 0.12
C LEU A 158 23.66 4.15 -1.38
N LEU A 159 24.68 4.93 -1.75
CA LEU A 159 25.01 5.19 -3.16
C LEU A 159 25.46 3.91 -3.91
N GLU A 160 26.03 2.96 -3.19
CA GLU A 160 26.50 1.69 -3.75
C GLU A 160 25.41 0.61 -3.85
N LYS A 161 24.21 0.91 -3.35
CA LYS A 161 23.11 -0.05 -3.27
C LYS A 161 22.10 0.14 -4.41
N GLN A 162 21.46 -0.95 -4.79
CA GLN A 162 20.33 -0.97 -5.73
C GLN A 162 19.03 -1.19 -4.96
N PHE A 163 18.08 -0.26 -5.14
CA PHE A 163 16.81 -0.27 -4.43
C PHE A 163 15.61 -0.47 -5.37
N ASN A 164 15.63 -1.51 -6.17
CA ASN A 164 14.47 -1.87 -6.99
C ASN A 164 13.37 -2.47 -6.10
N ASP A 165 13.36 -3.76 -5.89
CA ASP A 165 12.31 -4.41 -5.08
C ASP A 165 12.63 -4.43 -3.58
N ASN A 166 13.84 -4.03 -3.18
CA ASN A 166 14.33 -4.09 -1.81
C ASN A 166 13.78 -2.95 -0.95
N SER A 167 13.68 -3.21 0.36
CA SER A 167 13.28 -2.21 1.35
C SER A 167 14.46 -1.32 1.74
N LEU A 168 14.32 -0.01 1.52
CA LEU A 168 15.30 0.98 1.98
C LEU A 168 15.37 1.04 3.52
N PHE A 169 14.23 0.83 4.19
CA PHE A 169 14.17 0.82 5.65
C PHE A 169 14.88 -0.40 6.25
N GLU A 170 14.71 -1.58 5.66
CA GLU A 170 15.42 -2.79 6.08
C GLU A 170 16.93 -2.60 5.92
N CYS A 171 17.38 -2.06 4.78
CA CYS A 171 18.79 -1.74 4.55
C CYS A 171 19.35 -0.77 5.61
N LEU A 172 18.64 0.31 5.94
CA LEU A 172 19.06 1.26 6.98
C LEU A 172 19.11 0.60 8.37
N GLN A 173 18.16 -0.26 8.67
CA GLN A 173 18.12 -0.99 9.93
C GLN A 173 19.28 -1.98 10.05
N GLU A 174 19.60 -2.69 8.97
CA GLU A 174 20.66 -3.70 8.95
C GLU A 174 22.05 -3.11 8.93
N GLU A 175 22.30 -2.12 8.05
CA GLU A 175 23.64 -1.54 7.84
C GLU A 175 23.97 -0.44 8.84
N ALA A 176 23.03 0.48 9.08
CA ALA A 176 23.27 1.63 9.96
C ALA A 176 22.77 1.41 11.39
N LYS A 177 22.14 0.24 11.70
CA LYS A 177 21.58 -0.08 13.02
C LYS A 177 20.60 0.97 13.55
N VAL A 178 19.95 1.71 12.66
CA VAL A 178 18.99 2.76 13.02
C VAL A 178 17.56 2.25 12.94
N ARG A 179 16.73 2.67 13.89
CA ARG A 179 15.29 2.41 13.87
C ARG A 179 14.55 3.74 13.82
N VAL A 180 13.48 3.76 13.03
CA VAL A 180 12.61 4.94 13.00
C VAL A 180 11.85 5.01 14.33
N ALA A 181 12.04 6.11 15.06
CA ALA A 181 11.41 6.35 16.36
C ALA A 181 10.07 7.08 16.21
N SER A 182 10.03 8.08 15.35
CA SER A 182 8.83 8.87 15.09
C SER A 182 8.87 9.47 13.68
N SER A 183 7.72 9.93 13.21
CA SER A 183 7.66 10.71 11.97
C SER A 183 6.66 11.85 12.09
N GLU A 184 7.04 13.01 11.62
CA GLU A 184 6.12 14.10 11.35
C GLU A 184 5.72 14.04 9.89
N LYS A 185 4.40 14.03 9.62
CA LYS A 185 3.87 13.94 8.27
C LYS A 185 3.03 15.17 7.94
N ARG A 186 3.23 15.73 6.74
CA ARG A 186 2.37 16.75 6.13
C ARG A 186 1.78 16.17 4.86
N ILE A 187 0.47 16.36 4.68
CA ILE A 187 -0.27 15.84 3.52
C ILE A 187 -0.87 17.02 2.78
N GLU A 188 -0.59 17.08 1.49
CA GLU A 188 -1.08 18.14 0.59
C GLU A 188 -1.63 17.50 -0.67
N LEU A 189 -2.60 18.17 -1.31
CA LEU A 189 -3.09 17.79 -2.63
C LEU A 189 -2.21 18.46 -3.70
N CYS A 190 -1.68 17.69 -4.62
CA CYS A 190 -0.96 18.19 -5.78
C CYS A 190 -1.52 17.62 -7.09
N ARG A 191 -1.01 18.09 -8.22
CA ARG A 191 -1.38 17.59 -9.53
C ARG A 191 -0.17 16.94 -10.20
N ALA A 192 -0.38 15.78 -10.83
CA ALA A 192 0.66 15.06 -11.54
C ALA A 192 1.30 15.93 -12.63
N THR A 193 2.60 16.09 -12.59
CA THR A 193 3.40 16.62 -13.70
C THR A 193 3.38 15.66 -14.90
N ALA A 194 3.92 16.04 -16.04
CA ALA A 194 4.00 15.17 -17.19
C ALA A 194 4.87 13.92 -16.93
N GLU A 195 5.98 14.08 -16.22
CA GLU A 195 6.89 12.99 -15.87
C GLU A 195 6.26 12.03 -14.84
N GLU A 196 5.68 12.57 -13.76
CA GLU A 196 4.99 11.77 -12.76
C GLU A 196 3.80 11.03 -13.36
N ALA A 197 3.04 11.67 -14.24
CA ALA A 197 1.92 11.05 -14.94
C ALA A 197 2.35 9.84 -15.78
N LYS A 198 3.49 9.96 -16.48
CA LYS A 198 4.07 8.86 -17.27
C LYS A 198 4.50 7.70 -16.36
N LEU A 199 5.21 7.98 -15.28
CA LEU A 199 5.67 6.98 -14.31
C LEU A 199 4.50 6.27 -13.61
N MET A 200 3.49 7.04 -13.19
CA MET A 200 2.31 6.56 -12.47
C MET A 200 1.22 5.99 -13.37
N LYS A 201 1.42 5.99 -14.70
CA LYS A 201 0.44 5.56 -15.71
C LYS A 201 -0.92 6.24 -15.56
N VAL A 202 -0.92 7.54 -15.25
CA VAL A 202 -2.13 8.37 -15.13
C VAL A 202 -2.09 9.54 -16.11
N LYS A 203 -3.17 10.31 -16.22
CA LYS A 203 -3.19 11.52 -17.05
C LYS A 203 -2.46 12.68 -16.36
N LYS A 204 -1.76 13.54 -17.13
CA LYS A 204 -1.21 14.80 -16.62
C LYS A 204 -2.31 15.59 -15.90
N GLY A 205 -2.00 16.14 -14.72
CA GLY A 205 -2.95 16.90 -13.92
C GLY A 205 -3.86 16.06 -13.03
N THR A 206 -3.75 14.71 -13.06
CA THR A 206 -4.46 13.85 -12.11
C THR A 206 -4.13 14.27 -10.68
N PRO A 207 -5.13 14.43 -9.78
CA PRO A 207 -4.89 14.72 -8.38
C PRO A 207 -4.07 13.62 -7.71
N LEU A 208 -3.00 14.01 -7.02
CA LEU A 208 -2.13 13.12 -6.25
C LEU A 208 -2.04 13.63 -4.81
N LEU A 209 -1.83 12.72 -3.86
CA LEU A 209 -1.47 13.06 -2.49
C LEU A 209 0.05 13.20 -2.39
N TYR A 210 0.51 14.38 -2.03
CA TYR A 210 1.89 14.63 -1.68
C TYR A 210 2.07 14.46 -0.17
N ILE A 211 2.85 13.45 0.24
CA ILE A 211 3.09 13.16 1.65
C ILE A 211 4.56 13.45 1.95
N LYS A 212 4.80 14.50 2.70
CA LYS A 212 6.12 14.84 3.22
C LYS A 212 6.29 14.24 4.61
N SER A 213 7.35 13.49 4.81
CA SER A 213 7.64 12.87 6.10
C SER A 213 9.05 13.22 6.53
N CYS A 214 9.21 13.75 7.74
CA CYS A 214 10.50 13.82 8.43
C CYS A 214 10.59 12.63 9.38
N LEU A 215 11.59 11.78 9.20
CA LEU A 215 11.77 10.59 10.02
C LEU A 215 12.87 10.87 11.05
N LEU A 216 12.54 10.66 12.32
CA LEU A 216 13.50 10.71 13.41
C LEU A 216 13.95 9.29 13.72
N TYR A 217 15.25 9.09 13.70
CA TYR A 217 15.89 7.81 13.99
C TYR A 217 16.49 7.81 15.39
N THR A 218 16.36 6.70 16.10
CA THR A 218 17.16 6.45 17.30
C THR A 218 18.32 5.54 16.92
N SER A 219 19.55 6.02 17.09
CA SER A 219 20.72 5.15 17.19
C SER A 219 20.75 4.60 18.62
N ARG A 220 20.60 3.30 18.82
CA ARG A 220 21.07 2.70 20.06
C ARG A 220 22.60 2.71 20.01
N CYS A 221 23.24 3.64 20.73
CA CYS A 221 24.57 3.37 21.21
C CYS A 221 24.48 2.15 22.14
N VAL A 222 25.11 1.07 21.74
CA VAL A 222 25.47 -0.02 22.62
C VAL A 222 26.77 0.36 23.30
#